data_3aa9033fac33c97d97cb1000d10074d6
#
_entry.id   3aa9033fac33c97d97cb1000d10074d6
#
_cell.length_a   1.000
_cell.length_b   1.000
_cell.length_c   1.000
_cell.angle_alpha   90.00
_cell.angle_beta   90.00
_cell.angle_gamma   90.00
#
_symmetry.space_group_name_H-M   'P 1'
#
loop_
_entity.id
_entity.type
_entity.pdbx_description
1 polymer ?
#
loop_
_entity_poly.entity_id
_entity_poly.type
_entity_poly.pdbx_seq_one_letter_code
_entity_poly.pdbx_strand_id
1 'polypeptide(L)'
;PPLLARKRTMPASKIAPYDRPAGGWGALKNVAIQLVTQGIPLKGARTLLSANQPSGFDCPGCAWPDREHASTFEFCENGAKAVAAEATKRRVTPDFFAEHSVTDLLALDDYTLEGYGRLTHPMRYDATTDRYAPIAWTDAFALIGEHLRALPDPDQAAFYTSGRTSNEAAFLYQLFVRQYGTNNFPDCSNMCHEASGVALRQAIGVGKGTVLLDNFEQADTLLLFGQNPGTNHPRMLGKLREAARRGATIVSVNLLHERGLERFADPQSPAEMLSLGGTAISSHYVTPACGGDFAFVKGVIKRVLERDALARANGESALLDDAFIAEHTHGFDDFAADVRSERWDDLARASGVSQAQMCQIADVYLRGERVIATWGMGITQHKHAVATIQMIVNLMLLRGNIG
;
A
#
# COMPACT_ATOMS: atom_id res chain seq x y z
N PRO A 1 -18.57 -35.83 0.46
CA PRO A 1 -19.82 -35.29 0.95
C PRO A 1 -20.04 -33.91 0.33
N PRO A 2 -21.24 -33.64 -0.18
CA PRO A 2 -21.46 -32.56 -1.13
C PRO A 2 -21.46 -31.19 -0.42
N LEU A 3 -20.38 -30.43 -0.55
CA LEU A 3 -20.29 -29.03 -0.13
C LEU A 3 -20.99 -28.06 -1.12
N LEU A 4 -21.45 -28.54 -2.26
CA LEU A 4 -22.06 -27.73 -3.33
C LEU A 4 -23.58 -27.57 -3.25
N ALA A 5 -24.27 -28.19 -2.31
CA ALA A 5 -25.73 -28.20 -2.25
C ALA A 5 -26.36 -27.01 -1.51
N ARG A 6 -25.67 -25.89 -1.38
CA ARG A 6 -26.31 -24.63 -0.99
C ARG A 6 -25.76 -23.50 -1.85
N LYS A 7 -26.53 -23.06 -2.85
CA LYS A 7 -26.53 -21.66 -3.26
C LYS A 7 -26.77 -20.85 -1.98
N ARG A 8 -25.70 -20.51 -1.26
CA ARG A 8 -25.74 -19.42 -0.32
C ARG A 8 -25.74 -18.15 -1.19
N THR A 9 -26.92 -17.78 -1.67
CA THR A 9 -27.17 -16.36 -1.83
C THR A 9 -26.85 -15.77 -0.48
N MET A 10 -25.69 -15.12 -0.35
CA MET A 10 -25.38 -14.30 0.81
C MET A 10 -26.60 -13.40 0.98
N PRO A 11 -27.30 -13.43 2.12
CA PRO A 11 -28.34 -12.44 2.36
C PRO A 11 -27.65 -11.11 2.13
N ALA A 12 -28.31 -10.20 1.38
CA ALA A 12 -27.82 -8.86 1.16
C ALA A 12 -27.29 -8.37 2.51
N SER A 13 -25.96 -8.34 2.65
CA SER A 13 -25.33 -8.02 3.93
C SER A 13 -25.83 -6.64 4.27
N LYS A 14 -26.56 -6.47 5.37
CA LYS A 14 -26.94 -5.15 5.86
C LYS A 14 -25.60 -4.44 6.09
N ILE A 15 -25.24 -3.57 5.15
CA ILE A 15 -24.07 -2.72 5.30
C ILE A 15 -24.37 -1.85 6.50
N ALA A 16 -23.64 -2.07 7.58
CA ALA A 16 -23.73 -1.28 8.80
C ALA A 16 -22.42 -0.49 8.96
N PRO A 17 -22.50 0.75 9.44
CA PRO A 17 -21.29 1.51 9.77
C PRO A 17 -20.40 0.72 10.76
N TYR A 18 -19.10 0.68 10.48
CA TYR A 18 -18.13 0.09 11.39
C TYR A 18 -17.57 1.19 12.30
N ASP A 19 -17.95 1.20 13.56
CA ASP A 19 -17.64 2.23 14.54
C ASP A 19 -16.49 1.88 15.51
N ARG A 20 -15.99 0.62 15.43
CA ARG A 20 -14.87 0.16 16.25
C ARG A 20 -13.53 0.62 15.67
N PRO A 21 -12.48 0.76 16.51
CA PRO A 21 -11.14 1.04 16.01
C PRO A 21 -10.63 -0.08 15.11
N ALA A 22 -9.74 0.24 14.17
CA ALA A 22 -8.99 -0.79 13.43
C ALA A 22 -8.12 -1.61 14.41
N GLY A 23 -7.85 -2.87 14.10
CA GLY A 23 -7.11 -3.77 14.99
C GLY A 23 -7.97 -4.36 16.12
N GLY A 24 -7.49 -4.33 17.34
CA GLY A 24 -8.20 -4.78 18.53
C GLY A 24 -8.68 -6.23 18.48
N TRP A 25 -9.79 -6.51 19.19
CA TRP A 25 -10.41 -7.84 19.25
C TRP A 25 -10.90 -8.34 17.87
N GLY A 26 -11.27 -7.41 16.96
CA GLY A 26 -11.68 -7.76 15.61
C GLY A 26 -10.58 -8.47 14.84
N ALA A 27 -9.37 -7.93 14.88
CA ALA A 27 -8.20 -8.52 14.22
C ALA A 27 -7.84 -9.89 14.81
N LEU A 28 -7.81 -10.03 16.15
CA LEU A 28 -7.52 -11.32 16.81
C LEU A 28 -8.55 -12.39 16.44
N LYS A 29 -9.83 -12.02 16.44
CA LYS A 29 -10.91 -12.92 16.04
C LYS A 29 -10.75 -13.39 14.59
N ASN A 30 -10.44 -12.47 13.68
CA ASN A 30 -10.25 -12.80 12.27
C ASN A 30 -9.03 -13.67 12.04
N VAL A 31 -7.91 -13.41 12.71
CA VAL A 31 -6.72 -14.29 12.67
C VAL A 31 -7.10 -15.72 13.07
N ALA A 32 -7.81 -15.89 14.21
CA ALA A 32 -8.25 -17.21 14.68
C ALA A 32 -9.18 -17.90 13.66
N ILE A 33 -10.16 -17.18 13.10
CA ILE A 33 -11.06 -17.69 12.06
C ILE A 33 -10.27 -18.17 10.84
N GLN A 34 -9.30 -17.38 10.36
CA GLN A 34 -8.49 -17.76 9.19
C GLN A 34 -7.70 -19.05 9.44
N LEU A 35 -7.03 -19.17 10.58
CA LEU A 35 -6.25 -20.37 10.92
C LEU A 35 -7.13 -21.61 11.01
N VAL A 36 -8.32 -21.50 11.59
CA VAL A 36 -9.30 -22.60 11.69
C VAL A 36 -9.85 -22.95 10.31
N THR A 37 -10.26 -21.95 9.55
CA THR A 37 -10.82 -22.13 8.21
C THR A 37 -9.85 -22.81 7.26
N GLN A 38 -8.55 -22.50 7.35
CA GLN A 38 -7.50 -23.14 6.55
C GLN A 38 -7.00 -24.49 7.10
N GLY A 39 -7.58 -24.98 8.21
CA GLY A 39 -7.29 -26.28 8.80
C GLY A 39 -5.94 -26.35 9.52
N ILE A 40 -5.39 -25.22 9.98
CA ILE A 40 -4.04 -25.13 10.57
C ILE A 40 -4.01 -24.39 11.93
N PRO A 41 -4.96 -24.56 12.86
CA PRO A 41 -5.05 -23.70 14.03
C PRO A 41 -3.77 -23.68 14.87
N LEU A 42 -3.24 -24.79 15.27
CA LEU A 42 -2.03 -24.87 16.12
C LEU A 42 -0.75 -24.63 15.32
N LYS A 43 -0.62 -25.30 14.16
CA LYS A 43 0.55 -25.14 13.30
C LYS A 43 0.65 -23.70 12.78
N GLY A 44 -0.48 -23.12 12.34
CA GLY A 44 -0.54 -21.75 11.88
C GLY A 44 -0.20 -20.74 12.97
N ALA A 45 -0.73 -20.89 14.19
CA ALA A 45 -0.38 -20.04 15.31
C ALA A 45 1.14 -20.06 15.59
N ARG A 46 1.76 -21.25 15.60
CA ARG A 46 3.20 -21.38 15.77
C ARG A 46 4.00 -20.74 14.62
N THR A 47 3.53 -20.89 13.39
CA THR A 47 4.16 -20.28 12.21
C THR A 47 4.11 -18.75 12.28
N LEU A 48 3.00 -18.17 12.74
CA LEU A 48 2.87 -16.72 12.90
C LEU A 48 3.85 -16.12 13.91
N LEU A 49 4.28 -16.88 14.92
CA LEU A 49 5.31 -16.43 15.87
C LEU A 49 6.70 -16.28 15.22
N SER A 50 6.90 -16.89 14.05
CA SER A 50 8.15 -16.77 13.29
C SER A 50 8.04 -15.75 12.14
N ALA A 51 6.86 -15.18 11.90
CA ALA A 51 6.67 -14.20 10.83
C ALA A 51 7.31 -12.86 11.19
N ASN A 52 8.12 -12.32 10.29
CA ASN A 52 8.87 -11.07 10.44
C ASN A 52 9.78 -11.04 11.69
N GLN A 53 10.31 -12.18 12.06
CA GLN A 53 11.28 -12.33 13.14
C GLN A 53 12.69 -12.52 12.57
N PRO A 54 13.76 -12.06 13.25
CA PRO A 54 15.15 -12.19 12.75
C PRO A 54 15.57 -13.63 12.41
N SER A 55 15.03 -14.61 13.13
CA SER A 55 15.28 -16.04 12.88
C SER A 55 14.13 -16.73 12.14
N GLY A 56 13.17 -15.97 11.61
CA GLY A 56 11.97 -16.48 11.00
C GLY A 56 11.94 -16.29 9.49
N PHE A 57 10.82 -15.75 9.00
CA PHE A 57 10.61 -15.47 7.58
C PHE A 57 9.80 -14.19 7.40
N ASP A 58 10.00 -13.50 6.27
CA ASP A 58 9.19 -12.35 5.89
C ASP A 58 7.80 -12.81 5.44
N CYS A 59 6.75 -12.23 6.02
CA CYS A 59 5.41 -12.61 5.62
C CYS A 59 5.09 -12.12 4.20
N PRO A 60 4.34 -12.92 3.39
CA PRO A 60 4.05 -12.56 2.01
C PRO A 60 2.95 -11.48 1.86
N GLY A 61 2.63 -10.76 2.94
CA GLY A 61 1.53 -9.77 2.95
C GLY A 61 1.88 -8.44 2.32
N CYS A 62 2.88 -7.77 2.85
CA CYS A 62 3.37 -6.48 2.38
C CYS A 62 4.86 -6.33 2.66
N ALA A 63 5.47 -5.27 2.12
CA ALA A 63 6.90 -4.98 2.30
C ALA A 63 7.15 -3.93 3.40
N TRP A 64 6.32 -3.88 4.44
CA TRP A 64 6.59 -2.99 5.58
C TRP A 64 7.87 -3.46 6.30
N PRO A 65 8.84 -2.57 6.55
CA PRO A 65 10.14 -2.96 7.10
C PRO A 65 10.02 -3.51 8.53
N ASP A 66 10.98 -4.35 8.92
CA ASP A 66 11.07 -4.90 10.26
C ASP A 66 11.78 -3.95 11.21
N ARG A 67 11.46 -4.06 12.49
CA ARG A 67 12.13 -3.31 13.56
C ARG A 67 13.48 -3.94 13.88
N GLU A 68 14.45 -3.13 14.32
CA GLU A 68 15.70 -3.64 14.83
C GLU A 68 15.48 -4.60 16.03
N HIS A 69 14.55 -4.22 16.91
CA HIS A 69 14.10 -5.06 18.03
C HIS A 69 12.65 -5.49 17.80
N ALA A 70 12.49 -6.72 17.32
CA ALA A 70 11.19 -7.30 17.06
C ALA A 70 10.38 -7.54 18.36
N SER A 71 9.08 -7.29 18.32
CA SER A 71 8.15 -7.71 19.37
C SER A 71 7.85 -9.22 19.25
N THR A 72 7.14 -9.79 20.22
CA THR A 72 6.73 -11.20 20.15
C THR A 72 5.81 -11.48 18.96
N PHE A 73 4.99 -10.49 18.54
CA PHE A 73 4.01 -10.63 17.47
C PHE A 73 4.25 -9.57 16.41
N GLU A 74 5.09 -9.88 15.41
CA GLU A 74 5.39 -8.98 14.29
C GLU A 74 4.52 -9.24 13.05
N PHE A 75 3.37 -9.83 13.23
CA PHE A 75 2.38 -10.02 12.16
C PHE A 75 1.14 -9.15 12.36
N CYS A 76 0.49 -8.77 11.28
CA CYS A 76 -0.82 -8.14 11.27
C CYS A 76 -1.89 -9.13 10.78
N GLU A 77 -3.16 -8.72 10.82
CA GLU A 77 -4.28 -9.53 10.34
C GLU A 77 -4.10 -9.97 8.88
N ASN A 78 -3.66 -9.05 7.99
CA ASN A 78 -3.45 -9.38 6.58
C ASN A 78 -2.27 -10.32 6.36
N GLY A 79 -1.18 -10.14 7.11
CA GLY A 79 -0.06 -11.08 7.12
C GLY A 79 -0.48 -12.47 7.58
N ALA A 80 -1.29 -12.53 8.64
CA ALA A 80 -1.83 -13.81 9.13
C ALA A 80 -2.73 -14.50 8.10
N LYS A 81 -3.58 -13.75 7.36
CA LYS A 81 -4.37 -14.28 6.24
C LYS A 81 -3.48 -14.83 5.12
N ALA A 82 -2.45 -14.08 4.73
CA ALA A 82 -1.53 -14.49 3.69
C ALA A 82 -0.78 -15.78 4.08
N VAL A 83 -0.23 -15.85 5.30
CA VAL A 83 0.44 -17.04 5.82
C VAL A 83 -0.53 -18.22 5.91
N ALA A 84 -1.77 -18.01 6.36
CA ALA A 84 -2.77 -19.06 6.44
C ALA A 84 -3.15 -19.61 5.06
N ALA A 85 -3.28 -18.73 4.06
CA ALA A 85 -3.56 -19.12 2.68
C ALA A 85 -2.39 -19.92 2.06
N GLU A 86 -1.14 -19.53 2.34
CA GLU A 86 0.05 -20.30 1.91
C GLU A 86 0.10 -21.70 2.53
N ALA A 87 -0.23 -21.83 3.82
CA ALA A 87 -0.13 -23.06 4.58
C ALA A 87 -1.42 -23.91 4.60
N THR A 88 -2.43 -23.54 3.81
CA THR A 88 -3.74 -24.20 3.80
C THR A 88 -3.65 -25.71 3.55
N LYS A 89 -4.51 -26.48 4.23
CA LYS A 89 -4.71 -27.91 3.94
C LYS A 89 -5.74 -28.19 2.84
N ARG A 90 -6.44 -27.16 2.38
CA ARG A 90 -7.41 -27.28 1.30
C ARG A 90 -6.71 -27.54 -0.01
N ARG A 91 -7.25 -28.46 -0.81
CA ARG A 91 -6.66 -28.91 -2.07
C ARG A 91 -7.72 -28.99 -3.15
N VAL A 92 -7.37 -28.46 -4.32
CA VAL A 92 -8.13 -28.63 -5.56
C VAL A 92 -7.40 -29.67 -6.38
N THR A 93 -7.96 -30.87 -6.41
CA THR A 93 -7.39 -32.06 -7.04
C THR A 93 -7.97 -32.27 -8.44
N PRO A 94 -7.38 -33.17 -9.27
CA PRO A 94 -8.00 -33.56 -10.54
C PRO A 94 -9.45 -34.02 -10.43
N ASP A 95 -9.81 -34.73 -9.35
CA ASP A 95 -11.19 -35.18 -9.13
C ASP A 95 -12.17 -34.01 -8.99
N PHE A 96 -11.75 -32.93 -8.34
CA PHE A 96 -12.55 -31.71 -8.27
C PHE A 96 -12.89 -31.18 -9.68
N PHE A 97 -11.92 -31.16 -10.59
CA PHE A 97 -12.14 -30.70 -11.96
C PHE A 97 -12.89 -31.70 -12.81
N ALA A 98 -12.84 -33.00 -12.47
CA ALA A 98 -13.67 -34.00 -13.12
C ALA A 98 -15.16 -33.85 -12.75
N GLU A 99 -15.46 -33.32 -11.56
CA GLU A 99 -16.83 -33.09 -11.09
C GLU A 99 -17.42 -31.74 -11.54
N HIS A 100 -16.59 -30.75 -11.87
CA HIS A 100 -17.01 -29.38 -12.13
C HIS A 100 -16.60 -28.96 -13.56
N SER A 101 -17.56 -28.45 -14.33
CA SER A 101 -17.25 -27.79 -15.60
C SER A 101 -16.67 -26.38 -15.37
N VAL A 102 -15.95 -25.85 -16.35
CA VAL A 102 -15.45 -24.46 -16.31
C VAL A 102 -16.62 -23.47 -16.28
N THR A 103 -17.71 -23.77 -17.02
CA THR A 103 -18.94 -22.98 -16.99
C THR A 103 -19.55 -22.93 -15.58
N ASP A 104 -19.57 -24.04 -14.83
CA ASP A 104 -20.05 -24.04 -13.43
C ASP A 104 -19.16 -23.20 -12.53
N LEU A 105 -17.85 -23.31 -12.70
CA LEU A 105 -16.88 -22.53 -11.91
C LEU A 105 -16.97 -21.02 -12.19
N LEU A 106 -17.19 -20.61 -13.42
CA LEU A 106 -17.38 -19.22 -13.81
C LEU A 106 -18.65 -18.59 -13.22
N ALA A 107 -19.62 -19.40 -12.82
CA ALA A 107 -20.83 -18.93 -12.13
C ALA A 107 -20.62 -18.64 -10.64
N LEU A 108 -19.44 -18.95 -10.09
CA LEU A 108 -19.08 -18.71 -8.70
C LEU A 108 -18.35 -17.38 -8.55
N ASP A 109 -18.45 -16.77 -7.37
CA ASP A 109 -17.68 -15.59 -7.03
C ASP A 109 -16.23 -15.97 -6.67
N ASP A 110 -15.30 -15.01 -6.83
CA ASP A 110 -13.87 -15.20 -6.63
C ASP A 110 -13.53 -15.65 -5.20
N TYR A 111 -14.26 -15.15 -4.20
CA TYR A 111 -14.06 -15.55 -2.81
C TYR A 111 -14.38 -17.03 -2.59
N THR A 112 -15.44 -17.53 -3.22
CA THR A 112 -15.81 -18.95 -3.20
C THR A 112 -14.75 -19.81 -3.90
N LEU A 113 -14.29 -19.39 -5.09
CA LEU A 113 -13.23 -20.07 -5.85
C LEU A 113 -11.93 -20.18 -5.05
N GLU A 114 -11.46 -19.08 -4.47
CA GLU A 114 -10.27 -19.07 -3.61
C GLU A 114 -10.45 -20.00 -2.39
N GLY A 115 -11.66 -20.06 -1.87
CA GLY A 115 -12.03 -20.91 -0.73
C GLY A 115 -11.84 -22.41 -0.94
N TYR A 116 -11.79 -22.91 -2.18
CA TYR A 116 -11.54 -24.33 -2.46
C TYR A 116 -10.12 -24.79 -2.13
N GLY A 117 -9.13 -23.89 -2.22
CA GLY A 117 -7.76 -24.16 -1.82
C GLY A 117 -6.76 -24.18 -2.96
N ARG A 118 -5.67 -24.92 -2.78
CA ARG A 118 -4.51 -24.91 -3.69
C ARG A 118 -4.58 -25.98 -4.76
N LEU A 119 -4.22 -25.61 -5.99
CA LEU A 119 -4.01 -26.58 -7.07
C LEU A 119 -2.90 -27.57 -6.70
N THR A 120 -3.10 -28.84 -7.05
CA THR A 120 -2.16 -29.92 -6.73
C THR A 120 -1.45 -30.50 -7.93
N HIS A 121 -2.00 -30.29 -9.12
CA HIS A 121 -1.46 -30.80 -10.39
C HIS A 121 -1.52 -29.70 -11.47
N PRO A 122 -0.65 -29.73 -12.47
CA PRO A 122 -0.84 -28.92 -13.66
C PRO A 122 -2.09 -29.42 -14.40
N MET A 123 -2.91 -28.50 -14.84
CA MET A 123 -4.20 -28.78 -15.47
C MET A 123 -4.26 -28.09 -16.84
N ARG A 124 -4.88 -28.76 -17.81
CA ARG A 124 -5.15 -28.20 -19.14
C ARG A 124 -6.65 -28.17 -19.39
N TYR A 125 -7.15 -27.06 -19.91
CA TYR A 125 -8.54 -26.94 -20.34
C TYR A 125 -8.80 -27.78 -21.59
N ASP A 126 -9.87 -28.58 -21.54
CA ASP A 126 -10.40 -29.33 -22.66
C ASP A 126 -11.76 -28.75 -23.06
N ALA A 127 -11.80 -28.10 -24.21
CA ALA A 127 -13.00 -27.45 -24.73
C ALA A 127 -14.11 -28.45 -25.12
N THR A 128 -13.78 -29.72 -25.38
CA THR A 128 -14.77 -30.73 -25.77
C THR A 128 -15.61 -31.19 -24.56
N THR A 129 -15.03 -31.20 -23.38
CA THR A 129 -15.67 -31.60 -22.13
C THR A 129 -16.02 -30.42 -21.21
N ASP A 130 -15.58 -29.21 -21.56
CA ASP A 130 -15.65 -28.01 -20.74
C ASP A 130 -15.06 -28.21 -19.33
N ARG A 131 -13.95 -28.94 -19.24
CA ARG A 131 -13.30 -29.28 -17.98
C ARG A 131 -11.79 -29.07 -18.03
N TYR A 132 -11.18 -28.96 -16.86
CA TYR A 132 -9.75 -29.09 -16.72
C TYR A 132 -9.37 -30.56 -16.53
N ALA A 133 -8.44 -31.04 -17.35
CA ALA A 133 -7.83 -32.37 -17.27
C ALA A 133 -6.40 -32.28 -16.76
N PRO A 134 -5.90 -33.23 -15.94
CA PRO A 134 -4.52 -33.24 -15.50
C PRO A 134 -3.57 -33.49 -16.68
N ILE A 135 -2.41 -32.82 -16.66
CA ILE A 135 -1.35 -32.95 -17.65
C ILE A 135 -0.02 -33.20 -16.90
N ALA A 136 0.86 -34.02 -17.48
CA ALA A 136 2.19 -34.18 -16.90
C ALA A 136 3.02 -32.88 -17.05
N TRP A 137 3.93 -32.62 -16.11
CA TRP A 137 4.80 -31.42 -16.16
C TRP A 137 5.61 -31.34 -17.46
N THR A 138 6.14 -32.47 -17.94
CA THR A 138 6.88 -32.55 -19.21
C THR A 138 6.02 -32.08 -20.38
N ASP A 139 4.76 -32.49 -20.42
CA ASP A 139 3.84 -32.14 -21.49
C ASP A 139 3.39 -30.67 -21.37
N ALA A 140 3.21 -30.19 -20.13
CA ALA A 140 2.92 -28.78 -19.88
C ALA A 140 4.06 -27.88 -20.35
N PHE A 141 5.31 -28.23 -20.04
CA PHE A 141 6.48 -27.49 -20.53
C PHE A 141 6.64 -27.56 -22.05
N ALA A 142 6.39 -28.73 -22.64
CA ALA A 142 6.42 -28.88 -24.09
C ALA A 142 5.38 -27.97 -24.76
N LEU A 143 4.14 -27.98 -24.25
CA LEU A 143 3.04 -27.15 -24.75
C LEU A 143 3.36 -25.64 -24.65
N ILE A 144 3.83 -25.19 -23.49
CA ILE A 144 4.23 -23.78 -23.29
C ILE A 144 5.36 -23.41 -24.27
N GLY A 145 6.39 -24.27 -24.38
CA GLY A 145 7.51 -24.04 -25.28
C GLY A 145 7.11 -24.03 -26.75
N GLU A 146 6.13 -24.84 -27.17
CA GLU A 146 5.57 -24.83 -28.50
C GLU A 146 4.89 -23.50 -28.81
N HIS A 147 4.00 -23.04 -27.92
CA HIS A 147 3.31 -21.76 -28.09
C HIS A 147 4.28 -20.57 -28.14
N LEU A 148 5.27 -20.54 -27.26
CA LEU A 148 6.27 -19.46 -27.24
C LEU A 148 7.12 -19.45 -28.51
N ARG A 149 7.53 -20.63 -29.02
CA ARG A 149 8.30 -20.73 -30.28
C ARG A 149 7.49 -20.45 -31.54
N ALA A 150 6.17 -20.59 -31.46
CA ALA A 150 5.27 -20.28 -32.57
C ALA A 150 5.04 -18.77 -32.74
N LEU A 151 5.41 -17.94 -31.78
CA LEU A 151 5.33 -16.50 -31.94
C LEU A 151 6.38 -16.00 -32.95
N PRO A 152 6.00 -15.18 -33.93
CA PRO A 152 6.92 -14.64 -34.94
C PRO A 152 8.02 -13.76 -34.32
N ASP A 153 7.74 -13.11 -33.22
CA ASP A 153 8.64 -12.21 -32.52
C ASP A 153 8.52 -12.46 -31.00
N PRO A 154 9.63 -12.65 -30.26
CA PRO A 154 9.61 -12.78 -28.81
C PRO A 154 8.92 -11.62 -28.09
N ASP A 155 8.94 -10.41 -28.64
CA ASP A 155 8.29 -9.24 -28.07
C ASP A 155 6.74 -9.29 -28.13
N GLN A 156 6.16 -10.30 -28.80
CA GLN A 156 4.73 -10.57 -28.73
C GLN A 156 4.32 -11.30 -27.43
N ALA A 157 5.28 -11.77 -26.65
CA ALA A 157 5.04 -12.34 -25.32
C ALA A 157 5.30 -11.30 -24.22
N ALA A 158 4.46 -11.29 -23.21
CA ALA A 158 4.66 -10.53 -21.97
C ALA A 158 4.71 -11.49 -20.77
N PHE A 159 5.66 -11.26 -19.88
CA PHE A 159 5.93 -12.13 -18.73
C PHE A 159 5.74 -11.34 -17.43
N TYR A 160 4.63 -11.54 -16.75
CA TYR A 160 4.29 -10.82 -15.53
C TYR A 160 4.76 -11.58 -14.29
N THR A 161 5.25 -10.84 -13.29
CA THR A 161 5.51 -11.36 -11.96
C THR A 161 4.95 -10.42 -10.88
N SER A 162 4.64 -11.00 -9.73
CA SER A 162 4.11 -10.29 -8.56
C SER A 162 5.21 -10.09 -7.52
N GLY A 163 5.09 -9.06 -6.69
CA GLY A 163 5.97 -8.82 -5.53
C GLY A 163 5.91 -9.91 -4.45
N ARG A 164 5.02 -10.89 -4.58
CA ARG A 164 4.97 -12.08 -3.70
C ARG A 164 5.81 -13.25 -4.20
N THR A 165 6.42 -13.14 -5.36
CA THR A 165 7.36 -14.13 -5.89
C THR A 165 8.65 -14.06 -5.08
N SER A 166 9.21 -15.21 -4.70
CA SER A 166 10.52 -15.23 -4.04
C SER A 166 11.61 -14.66 -4.95
N ASN A 167 12.66 -14.09 -4.38
CA ASN A 167 13.76 -13.48 -5.14
C ASN A 167 14.42 -14.49 -6.08
N GLU A 168 14.61 -15.75 -5.65
CA GLU A 168 15.19 -16.82 -6.44
C GLU A 168 14.30 -17.15 -7.66
N ALA A 169 12.98 -17.27 -7.46
CA ALA A 169 12.05 -17.53 -8.55
C ALA A 169 11.98 -16.36 -9.52
N ALA A 170 11.96 -15.12 -9.04
CA ALA A 170 11.99 -13.92 -9.86
C ALA A 170 13.27 -13.83 -10.71
N PHE A 171 14.42 -14.15 -10.12
CA PHE A 171 15.70 -14.19 -10.83
C PHE A 171 15.71 -15.24 -11.96
N LEU A 172 15.29 -16.48 -11.66
CA LEU A 172 15.22 -17.54 -12.66
C LEU A 172 14.22 -17.20 -13.76
N TYR A 173 13.10 -16.60 -13.41
CA TYR A 173 12.09 -16.17 -14.38
C TYR A 173 12.64 -15.07 -15.29
N GLN A 174 13.36 -14.09 -14.74
CA GLN A 174 14.03 -13.07 -15.54
C GLN A 174 15.08 -13.66 -16.49
N LEU A 175 15.90 -14.62 -16.03
CA LEU A 175 16.86 -15.30 -16.90
C LEU A 175 16.16 -16.02 -18.07
N PHE A 176 15.07 -16.73 -17.77
CA PHE A 176 14.27 -17.40 -18.78
C PHE A 176 13.73 -16.42 -19.84
N VAL A 177 13.13 -15.30 -19.39
CA VAL A 177 12.56 -14.29 -20.29
C VAL A 177 13.64 -13.66 -21.20
N ARG A 178 14.80 -13.34 -20.63
CA ARG A 178 15.93 -12.79 -21.40
C ARG A 178 16.53 -13.80 -22.36
N GLN A 179 16.61 -15.06 -21.97
CA GLN A 179 17.06 -16.13 -22.86
C GLN A 179 16.05 -16.42 -23.97
N TYR A 180 14.77 -16.26 -23.70
CA TYR A 180 13.72 -16.33 -24.72
C TYR A 180 13.85 -15.21 -25.77
N GLY A 181 14.42 -14.06 -25.41
CA GLY A 181 14.78 -12.98 -26.35
C GLY A 181 13.94 -11.72 -26.22
N THR A 182 13.24 -11.53 -25.12
CA THR A 182 12.48 -10.29 -24.86
C THR A 182 12.82 -9.66 -23.52
N ASN A 183 12.50 -8.37 -23.37
CA ASN A 183 12.51 -7.64 -22.11
C ASN A 183 11.10 -7.21 -21.69
N ASN A 184 10.07 -7.76 -22.27
CA ASN A 184 8.67 -7.53 -21.89
C ASN A 184 8.34 -8.24 -20.58
N PHE A 185 8.91 -7.71 -19.50
CA PHE A 185 8.85 -8.27 -18.14
C PHE A 185 8.27 -7.26 -17.14
N PRO A 186 6.98 -6.87 -17.31
CA PRO A 186 6.32 -6.02 -16.35
C PRO A 186 6.14 -6.73 -15.02
N ASP A 187 6.21 -5.96 -13.94
CA ASP A 187 5.92 -6.43 -12.59
C ASP A 187 4.90 -5.53 -11.87
N CYS A 188 4.56 -5.89 -10.64
CA CYS A 188 3.60 -5.11 -9.88
C CYS A 188 4.12 -3.71 -9.51
N SER A 189 5.44 -3.50 -9.41
CA SER A 189 6.00 -2.19 -9.06
C SER A 189 5.81 -1.16 -10.18
N ASN A 190 5.82 -1.58 -11.44
CA ASN A 190 5.49 -0.71 -12.57
C ASN A 190 4.04 -0.18 -12.47
N MET A 191 3.09 -1.02 -12.06
CA MET A 191 1.69 -0.61 -11.92
C MET A 191 1.43 0.17 -10.64
N CYS A 192 2.19 -0.13 -9.58
CA CYS A 192 1.99 0.38 -8.24
C CYS A 192 2.67 1.73 -8.04
N HIS A 193 3.96 1.83 -8.31
CA HIS A 193 4.83 2.93 -7.92
C HIS A 193 5.80 3.42 -9.00
N GLU A 194 5.55 3.12 -10.27
CA GLU A 194 6.36 3.67 -11.37
C GLU A 194 6.41 5.20 -11.31
N ALA A 195 5.25 5.83 -11.08
CA ALA A 195 5.18 7.29 -10.93
C ALA A 195 6.03 7.81 -9.77
N SER A 196 6.14 7.07 -8.65
CA SER A 196 7.04 7.43 -7.55
C SER A 196 8.50 7.36 -7.96
N GLY A 197 8.90 6.27 -8.64
CA GLY A 197 10.27 6.09 -9.13
C GLY A 197 10.69 7.18 -10.11
N VAL A 198 9.82 7.55 -11.05
CA VAL A 198 10.06 8.62 -12.02
C VAL A 198 10.16 9.97 -11.33
N ALA A 199 9.16 10.32 -10.49
CA ALA A 199 9.11 11.60 -9.82
C ALA A 199 10.31 11.83 -8.89
N LEU A 200 10.64 10.85 -8.06
CA LEU A 200 11.76 10.93 -7.12
C LEU A 200 13.11 11.01 -7.85
N ARG A 201 13.30 10.22 -8.91
CA ARG A 201 14.53 10.30 -9.72
C ARG A 201 14.71 11.69 -10.34
N GLN A 202 13.64 12.30 -10.81
CA GLN A 202 13.68 13.64 -11.38
C GLN A 202 13.87 14.72 -10.33
N ALA A 203 13.27 14.58 -9.14
CA ALA A 203 13.28 15.58 -8.10
C ALA A 203 14.52 15.52 -7.20
N ILE A 204 14.99 14.32 -6.84
CA ILE A 204 16.08 14.09 -5.87
C ILE A 204 17.18 13.15 -6.37
N GLY A 205 17.16 12.77 -7.65
CA GLY A 205 18.20 11.94 -8.29
C GLY A 205 18.10 10.44 -8.00
N VAL A 206 17.28 10.00 -7.06
CA VAL A 206 17.11 8.58 -6.70
C VAL A 206 15.63 8.20 -6.66
N GLY A 207 15.26 7.12 -7.36
CA GLY A 207 13.87 6.65 -7.45
C GLY A 207 13.41 5.86 -6.22
N LYS A 208 13.82 6.24 -5.04
CA LYS A 208 13.52 5.55 -3.76
C LYS A 208 13.12 6.57 -2.69
N GLY A 209 12.33 6.10 -1.71
CA GLY A 209 12.11 6.88 -0.48
C GLY A 209 13.42 7.03 0.31
N THR A 210 13.57 8.15 1.00
CA THR A 210 14.76 8.49 1.77
C THR A 210 14.60 8.21 3.27
N VAL A 211 13.37 7.98 3.74
CA VAL A 211 13.02 7.81 5.14
C VAL A 211 13.22 6.37 5.59
N LEU A 212 13.87 6.18 6.72
CA LEU A 212 14.00 4.91 7.44
C LEU A 212 12.86 4.73 8.45
N LEU A 213 12.66 3.48 8.92
CA LEU A 213 11.63 3.18 9.91
C LEU A 213 11.80 3.97 11.21
N ASP A 214 13.04 4.14 11.65
CA ASP A 214 13.38 4.84 12.89
C ASP A 214 13.11 6.35 12.82
N ASN A 215 13.08 6.93 11.62
CA ASN A 215 12.73 8.34 11.44
C ASN A 215 11.29 8.63 11.91
N PHE A 216 10.36 7.64 11.84
CA PHE A 216 9.02 7.78 12.39
C PHE A 216 9.02 8.02 13.91
N GLU A 217 10.05 7.57 14.63
CA GLU A 217 10.19 7.76 16.07
C GLU A 217 10.64 9.18 16.43
N GLN A 218 11.26 9.87 15.47
CA GLN A 218 11.79 11.22 15.65
C GLN A 218 10.88 12.30 15.04
N ALA A 219 10.02 11.93 14.08
CA ALA A 219 9.14 12.87 13.42
C ALA A 219 8.13 13.48 14.39
N ASP A 220 7.91 14.78 14.27
CA ASP A 220 6.89 15.53 14.99
C ASP A 220 5.65 15.81 14.12
N THR A 221 5.78 15.68 12.81
CA THR A 221 4.68 15.87 11.87
C THR A 221 4.74 14.82 10.76
N LEU A 222 3.61 14.17 10.50
CA LEU A 222 3.45 13.15 9.46
C LEU A 222 2.34 13.56 8.51
N LEU A 223 2.64 13.62 7.21
CA LEU A 223 1.70 13.90 6.13
C LEU A 223 1.44 12.61 5.34
N LEU A 224 0.23 12.09 5.37
CA LEU A 224 -0.15 10.81 4.77
C LEU A 224 -1.08 11.05 3.59
N PHE A 225 -0.64 10.77 2.36
CA PHE A 225 -1.40 11.05 1.14
C PHE A 225 -1.89 9.77 0.48
N GLY A 226 -3.20 9.65 0.24
CA GLY A 226 -3.78 8.57 -0.56
C GLY A 226 -3.44 7.17 -0.06
N GLN A 227 -3.36 6.96 1.25
CA GLN A 227 -3.01 5.69 1.89
C GLN A 227 -4.16 5.10 2.70
N ASN A 228 -4.25 3.78 2.70
CA ASN A 228 -5.06 3.04 3.66
C ASN A 228 -4.19 1.99 4.38
N PRO A 229 -3.39 2.40 5.38
CA PRO A 229 -2.50 1.48 6.08
C PRO A 229 -3.26 0.36 6.79
N GLY A 230 -4.45 0.63 7.31
CA GLY A 230 -5.28 -0.38 7.99
C GLY A 230 -5.66 -1.56 7.11
N THR A 231 -5.74 -1.37 5.81
CA THR A 231 -6.06 -2.42 4.83
C THR A 231 -4.81 -2.98 4.17
N ASN A 232 -3.85 -2.12 3.76
CA ASN A 232 -2.78 -2.52 2.86
C ASN A 232 -1.47 -2.90 3.58
N HIS A 233 -1.15 -2.23 4.70
CA HIS A 233 0.08 -2.46 5.46
C HIS A 233 -0.12 -2.14 6.96
N PRO A 234 -0.95 -2.95 7.67
CA PRO A 234 -1.40 -2.62 9.02
C PRO A 234 -0.29 -2.47 10.07
N ARG A 235 0.91 -3.00 9.84
CA ARG A 235 2.06 -2.80 10.74
C ARG A 235 2.47 -1.32 10.87
N MET A 236 2.21 -0.51 9.84
CA MET A 236 2.40 0.94 9.91
C MET A 236 1.56 1.60 11.00
N LEU A 237 0.37 1.06 11.30
CA LEU A 237 -0.51 1.62 12.34
C LEU A 237 0.15 1.64 13.72
N GLY A 238 1.02 0.67 14.02
CA GLY A 238 1.83 0.67 15.24
C GLY A 238 2.71 1.90 15.34
N LYS A 239 3.43 2.25 14.26
CA LYS A 239 4.29 3.45 14.20
C LYS A 239 3.50 4.75 14.25
N LEU A 240 2.37 4.83 13.55
CA LEU A 240 1.49 6.00 13.61
C LEU A 240 0.91 6.19 15.02
N ARG A 241 0.51 5.11 15.69
CA ARG A 241 0.04 5.13 17.07
C ARG A 241 1.14 5.62 18.02
N GLU A 242 2.36 5.11 17.90
CA GLU A 242 3.50 5.56 18.69
C GLU A 242 3.75 7.06 18.49
N ALA A 243 3.74 7.54 17.24
CA ALA A 243 3.88 8.95 16.91
C ALA A 243 2.74 9.79 17.52
N ALA A 244 1.47 9.38 17.35
CA ALA A 244 0.32 10.08 17.92
C ALA A 244 0.40 10.17 19.45
N ARG A 245 0.83 9.10 20.13
CA ARG A 245 0.99 9.07 21.60
C ARG A 245 2.15 9.93 22.11
N ARG A 246 3.16 10.20 21.27
CA ARG A 246 4.21 11.18 21.60
C ARG A 246 3.76 12.62 21.37
N GLY A 247 2.58 12.84 20.80
CA GLY A 247 2.07 14.17 20.48
C GLY A 247 2.44 14.66 19.07
N ALA A 248 2.96 13.79 18.21
CA ALA A 248 3.19 14.14 16.80
C ALA A 248 1.86 14.48 16.10
N THR A 249 1.90 15.47 15.22
CA THR A 249 0.75 15.86 14.42
C THR A 249 0.67 14.97 13.19
N ILE A 250 -0.44 14.29 12.98
CA ILE A 250 -0.68 13.42 11.82
C ILE A 250 -1.78 14.03 10.97
N VAL A 251 -1.45 14.34 9.72
CA VAL A 251 -2.38 14.85 8.71
C VAL A 251 -2.65 13.75 7.70
N SER A 252 -3.88 13.29 7.62
CA SER A 252 -4.33 12.37 6.57
C SER A 252 -5.04 13.13 5.45
N VAL A 253 -4.57 12.93 4.23
CA VAL A 253 -5.14 13.48 3.00
C VAL A 253 -5.63 12.30 2.16
N ASN A 254 -6.95 12.05 2.18
CA ASN A 254 -7.52 10.89 1.52
C ASN A 254 -8.96 11.14 1.09
N LEU A 255 -9.42 10.45 0.05
CA LEU A 255 -10.79 10.59 -0.49
C LEU A 255 -11.86 10.07 0.46
N LEU A 256 -11.52 9.06 1.27
CA LEU A 256 -12.42 8.42 2.21
C LEU A 256 -11.84 8.48 3.63
N HIS A 257 -12.72 8.51 4.62
CA HIS A 257 -12.35 8.35 6.02
C HIS A 257 -12.03 6.88 6.31
N GLU A 258 -10.75 6.55 6.27
CA GLU A 258 -10.25 5.20 6.52
C GLU A 258 -10.14 4.93 8.01
N ARG A 259 -10.77 3.87 8.50
CA ARG A 259 -10.85 3.56 9.93
C ARG A 259 -9.49 3.47 10.61
N GLY A 260 -8.49 2.89 9.92
CA GLY A 260 -7.12 2.79 10.45
C GLY A 260 -6.41 4.14 10.60
N LEU A 261 -6.81 5.15 9.83
CA LEU A 261 -6.30 6.52 9.95
C LEU A 261 -7.09 7.35 10.97
N GLU A 262 -8.29 6.94 11.32
CA GLU A 262 -9.06 7.61 12.38
C GLU A 262 -8.65 7.09 13.76
N ARG A 263 -8.67 5.76 13.97
CA ARG A 263 -8.44 5.15 15.26
C ARG A 263 -7.91 3.72 15.15
N PHE A 264 -6.92 3.41 15.96
CA PHE A 264 -6.31 2.08 16.03
C PHE A 264 -6.20 1.59 17.46
N ALA A 265 -6.59 0.34 17.70
CA ALA A 265 -6.38 -0.39 18.95
C ALA A 265 -5.31 -1.46 18.73
N ASP A 266 -4.18 -1.32 19.42
CA ASP A 266 -3.09 -2.26 19.34
C ASP A 266 -3.44 -3.57 20.07
N PRO A 267 -3.51 -4.72 19.37
CA PRO A 267 -3.79 -6.01 20.01
C PRO A 267 -2.77 -6.43 21.08
N GLN A 268 -1.57 -5.84 21.07
CA GLN A 268 -0.52 -6.11 22.06
C GLN A 268 -0.58 -5.18 23.27
N SER A 269 -1.49 -4.20 23.27
CA SER A 269 -1.69 -3.29 24.40
C SER A 269 -2.85 -3.73 25.28
N PRO A 270 -2.62 -4.31 26.48
CA PRO A 270 -3.71 -4.73 27.37
C PRO A 270 -4.67 -3.58 27.71
N ALA A 271 -4.13 -2.37 27.89
CA ALA A 271 -4.94 -1.20 28.23
C ALA A 271 -5.92 -0.82 27.10
N GLU A 272 -5.48 -0.87 25.83
CA GLU A 272 -6.35 -0.58 24.70
C GLU A 272 -7.35 -1.70 24.42
N MET A 273 -6.95 -2.95 24.65
CA MET A 273 -7.85 -4.09 24.54
C MET A 273 -8.98 -4.06 25.58
N LEU A 274 -8.70 -3.60 26.80
CA LEU A 274 -9.71 -3.46 27.85
C LEU A 274 -10.60 -2.24 27.66
N SER A 275 -10.03 -1.10 27.23
CA SER A 275 -10.76 0.18 27.07
C SER A 275 -11.69 0.18 25.84
N LEU A 276 -11.49 -0.71 24.87
CA LEU A 276 -12.21 -0.78 23.60
C LEU A 276 -12.13 0.51 22.74
N GLY A 277 -11.39 1.52 23.19
CA GLY A 277 -11.36 2.86 22.57
C GLY A 277 -10.25 3.06 21.52
N GLY A 278 -9.09 2.46 21.72
CA GLY A 278 -7.90 2.66 20.90
C GLY A 278 -7.35 4.09 20.90
N THR A 279 -6.24 4.30 20.19
CA THR A 279 -5.60 5.61 20.02
C THR A 279 -6.15 6.30 18.76
N ALA A 280 -6.51 7.59 18.87
CA ALA A 280 -6.78 8.43 17.70
C ALA A 280 -5.47 8.61 16.90
N ILE A 281 -5.52 8.41 15.59
CA ILE A 281 -4.34 8.48 14.72
C ILE A 281 -4.22 9.87 14.12
N SER A 282 -5.16 10.28 13.26
CA SER A 282 -5.08 11.55 12.56
C SER A 282 -5.52 12.71 13.47
N SER A 283 -4.66 13.73 13.58
CA SER A 283 -5.00 15.01 14.20
C SER A 283 -5.81 15.89 13.26
N HIS A 284 -5.54 15.77 11.96
CA HIS A 284 -6.25 16.46 10.88
C HIS A 284 -6.58 15.48 9.77
N TYR A 285 -7.79 15.64 9.21
CA TYR A 285 -8.24 14.86 8.07
C TYR A 285 -8.73 15.80 6.97
N VAL A 286 -8.14 15.67 5.76
CA VAL A 286 -8.50 16.45 4.58
C VAL A 286 -8.99 15.52 3.50
N THR A 287 -10.12 15.85 2.90
CA THR A 287 -10.72 15.04 1.83
C THR A 287 -10.74 15.84 0.52
N PRO A 288 -9.69 15.74 -0.31
CA PRO A 288 -9.67 16.41 -1.60
C PRO A 288 -10.66 15.76 -2.58
N ALA A 289 -10.99 16.45 -3.65
CA ALA A 289 -11.66 15.83 -4.79
C ALA A 289 -10.72 14.80 -5.46
N CYS A 290 -11.29 13.84 -6.17
CA CYS A 290 -10.48 12.86 -6.91
C CYS A 290 -9.56 13.57 -7.93
N GLY A 291 -8.23 13.37 -7.78
CA GLY A 291 -7.21 14.07 -8.58
C GLY A 291 -6.89 15.49 -8.13
N GLY A 292 -7.46 15.94 -7.01
CA GLY A 292 -7.27 17.30 -6.47
C GLY A 292 -5.99 17.48 -5.64
N ASP A 293 -5.25 16.40 -5.37
CA ASP A 293 -4.08 16.40 -4.48
C ASP A 293 -2.99 17.38 -4.95
N PHE A 294 -2.74 17.48 -6.26
CA PHE A 294 -1.77 18.42 -6.82
C PHE A 294 -2.11 19.86 -6.44
N ALA A 295 -3.36 20.29 -6.68
CA ALA A 295 -3.82 21.63 -6.37
C ALA A 295 -3.85 21.89 -4.86
N PHE A 296 -4.21 20.88 -4.06
CA PHE A 296 -4.17 20.95 -2.60
C PHE A 296 -2.75 21.25 -2.09
N VAL A 297 -1.76 20.45 -2.52
CA VAL A 297 -0.36 20.63 -2.08
C VAL A 297 0.19 21.96 -2.59
N LYS A 298 -0.13 22.36 -3.84
CA LYS A 298 0.26 23.67 -4.39
C LYS A 298 -0.33 24.81 -3.54
N GLY A 299 -1.57 24.69 -3.07
CA GLY A 299 -2.19 25.65 -2.17
C GLY A 299 -1.52 25.72 -0.78
N VAL A 300 -1.13 24.55 -0.23
CA VAL A 300 -0.34 24.50 1.01
C VAL A 300 0.99 25.23 0.83
N ILE A 301 1.72 24.97 -0.28
CA ILE A 301 2.99 25.64 -0.60
C ILE A 301 2.78 27.13 -0.79
N LYS A 302 1.73 27.55 -1.51
CA LYS A 302 1.42 28.97 -1.67
C LYS A 302 1.31 29.67 -0.32
N ARG A 303 0.59 29.07 0.62
CA ARG A 303 0.46 29.64 1.97
C ARG A 303 1.80 29.66 2.73
N VAL A 304 2.64 28.63 2.60
CA VAL A 304 3.98 28.60 3.19
C VAL A 304 4.81 29.76 2.68
N LEU A 305 4.82 30.01 1.35
CA LEU A 305 5.54 31.15 0.73
C LEU A 305 4.99 32.51 1.15
N GLU A 306 3.67 32.65 1.31
CA GLU A 306 3.02 33.88 1.81
C GLU A 306 3.40 34.15 3.28
N ARG A 307 3.45 33.10 4.11
CA ARG A 307 3.85 33.22 5.52
C ARG A 307 5.32 33.59 5.68
N ASP A 308 6.18 32.98 4.88
CA ASP A 308 7.62 33.31 4.86
C ASP A 308 7.85 34.77 4.43
N ALA A 309 7.20 35.22 3.37
CA ALA A 309 7.30 36.61 2.92
C ALA A 309 6.81 37.60 4.00
N LEU A 310 5.71 37.28 4.69
CA LEU A 310 5.21 38.12 5.78
C LEU A 310 6.17 38.16 6.97
N ALA A 311 6.71 36.99 7.39
CA ALA A 311 7.70 36.94 8.48
C ALA A 311 8.92 37.78 8.18
N ARG A 312 9.48 37.70 6.97
CA ARG A 312 10.62 38.53 6.51
C ARG A 312 10.28 40.04 6.48
N ALA A 313 9.10 40.39 6.00
CA ALA A 313 8.65 41.78 5.97
C ALA A 313 8.49 42.37 7.38
N ASN A 314 8.15 41.53 8.37
CA ASN A 314 8.07 41.91 9.80
C ASN A 314 9.44 41.92 10.51
N GLY A 315 10.51 41.51 9.85
CA GLY A 315 11.86 41.40 10.45
C GLY A 315 12.00 40.12 11.32
N GLU A 316 11.11 39.15 11.14
CA GLU A 316 11.18 37.84 11.79
C GLU A 316 12.10 36.88 11.04
N SER A 317 12.52 35.78 11.64
CA SER A 317 13.33 34.75 10.98
C SER A 317 12.59 34.15 9.77
N ALA A 318 13.35 33.80 8.74
CA ALA A 318 12.85 33.05 7.59
C ALA A 318 12.18 31.72 8.06
N LEU A 319 11.07 31.37 7.43
CA LEU A 319 10.37 30.11 7.66
C LEU A 319 10.85 28.99 6.73
N LEU A 320 11.49 29.34 5.61
CA LEU A 320 12.15 28.44 4.67
C LEU A 320 13.60 28.21 5.09
N ASP A 321 14.17 27.09 4.68
CA ASP A 321 15.60 26.80 4.83
C ASP A 321 16.38 27.34 3.61
N ASP A 322 16.70 28.62 3.66
CA ASP A 322 17.37 29.31 2.56
C ASP A 322 18.75 28.69 2.23
N ALA A 323 19.47 28.22 3.26
CA ALA A 323 20.78 27.61 3.07
C ALA A 323 20.64 26.29 2.30
N PHE A 324 19.73 25.44 2.71
CA PHE A 324 19.43 24.18 2.02
C PHE A 324 18.93 24.41 0.59
N ILE A 325 18.02 25.39 0.40
CA ILE A 325 17.49 25.72 -0.92
C ILE A 325 18.63 26.19 -1.85
N ALA A 326 19.49 27.07 -1.39
CA ALA A 326 20.60 27.62 -2.19
C ALA A 326 21.66 26.57 -2.53
N GLU A 327 21.98 25.65 -1.60
CA GLU A 327 23.04 24.67 -1.78
C GLU A 327 22.57 23.41 -2.51
N HIS A 328 21.34 22.96 -2.24
CA HIS A 328 20.88 21.60 -2.62
C HIS A 328 19.73 21.61 -3.63
N THR A 329 19.19 22.76 -4.04
CA THR A 329 18.12 22.84 -5.00
C THR A 329 18.43 23.77 -6.18
N HIS A 330 17.62 23.66 -7.24
CA HIS A 330 17.64 24.58 -8.37
C HIS A 330 16.22 24.91 -8.83
N GLY A 331 16.07 26.09 -9.48
CA GLY A 331 14.77 26.51 -10.03
C GLY A 331 13.77 27.00 -8.97
N PHE A 332 14.21 27.31 -7.75
CA PHE A 332 13.35 27.78 -6.68
C PHE A 332 12.57 29.04 -7.03
N ASP A 333 13.23 30.03 -7.64
CA ASP A 333 12.61 31.32 -7.95
C ASP A 333 11.47 31.19 -8.96
N ASP A 334 11.67 30.42 -10.02
CA ASP A 334 10.64 30.12 -11.03
C ASP A 334 9.48 29.32 -10.42
N PHE A 335 9.79 28.31 -9.60
CA PHE A 335 8.81 27.54 -8.86
C PHE A 335 7.98 28.40 -7.91
N ALA A 336 8.64 29.26 -7.13
CA ALA A 336 7.97 30.15 -6.19
C ALA A 336 7.11 31.19 -6.90
N ALA A 337 7.57 31.72 -8.05
CA ALA A 337 6.80 32.63 -8.88
C ALA A 337 5.53 31.95 -9.45
N ASP A 338 5.66 30.73 -9.98
CA ASP A 338 4.54 29.95 -10.48
C ASP A 338 3.49 29.70 -9.37
N VAL A 339 3.92 29.23 -8.21
CA VAL A 339 3.01 28.98 -7.08
C VAL A 339 2.32 30.26 -6.59
N ARG A 340 3.05 31.39 -6.51
CA ARG A 340 2.49 32.67 -6.07
C ARG A 340 1.46 33.22 -7.07
N SER A 341 1.63 32.95 -8.36
CA SER A 341 0.72 33.43 -9.42
C SER A 341 -0.65 32.77 -9.39
N GLU A 342 -0.77 31.61 -8.77
CA GLU A 342 -2.03 30.88 -8.68
C GLU A 342 -3.11 31.65 -7.89
N ARG A 343 -4.36 31.54 -8.33
CA ARG A 343 -5.50 32.13 -7.60
C ARG A 343 -6.01 31.13 -6.58
N TRP A 344 -6.34 31.59 -5.39
CA TRP A 344 -6.92 30.76 -4.34
C TRP A 344 -8.22 30.09 -4.76
N ASP A 345 -9.09 30.79 -5.50
CA ASP A 345 -10.37 30.23 -5.99
C ASP A 345 -10.16 29.05 -6.96
N ASP A 346 -9.12 29.13 -7.78
CA ASP A 346 -8.79 28.06 -8.74
C ASP A 346 -8.22 26.86 -8.03
N LEU A 347 -7.33 27.06 -7.06
CA LEU A 347 -6.78 26.01 -6.22
C LEU A 347 -7.89 25.32 -5.40
N ALA A 348 -8.80 26.09 -4.80
CA ALA A 348 -9.91 25.56 -4.03
C ALA A 348 -10.87 24.73 -4.90
N ARG A 349 -11.17 25.23 -6.10
CA ARG A 349 -12.03 24.52 -7.06
C ARG A 349 -11.38 23.22 -7.56
N ALA A 350 -10.10 23.28 -7.91
CA ALA A 350 -9.37 22.13 -8.45
C ALA A 350 -9.10 21.06 -7.38
N SER A 351 -8.83 21.46 -6.15
CA SER A 351 -8.56 20.53 -5.05
C SER A 351 -9.84 19.99 -4.39
N GLY A 352 -10.96 20.71 -4.46
CA GLY A 352 -12.14 20.44 -3.66
C GLY A 352 -11.96 20.78 -2.17
N VAL A 353 -10.84 21.43 -1.79
CA VAL A 353 -10.49 21.81 -0.43
C VAL A 353 -10.53 23.33 -0.29
N SER A 354 -11.13 23.84 0.78
CA SER A 354 -11.20 25.29 1.00
C SER A 354 -9.83 25.91 1.25
N GLN A 355 -9.67 27.18 0.87
CA GLN A 355 -8.46 27.96 1.21
C GLN A 355 -8.14 27.89 2.71
N ALA A 356 -9.16 27.98 3.58
CA ALA A 356 -8.96 27.94 5.04
C ALA A 356 -8.32 26.62 5.49
N GLN A 357 -8.77 25.49 4.92
CA GLN A 357 -8.17 24.18 5.24
C GLN A 357 -6.74 24.06 4.70
N MET A 358 -6.47 24.53 3.47
CA MET A 358 -5.09 24.56 2.91
C MET A 358 -4.16 25.41 3.80
N CYS A 359 -4.63 26.60 4.22
CA CYS A 359 -3.89 27.45 5.15
C CYS A 359 -3.65 26.78 6.51
N GLN A 360 -4.62 26.07 7.04
CA GLN A 360 -4.48 25.32 8.31
C GLN A 360 -3.39 24.25 8.20
N ILE A 361 -3.36 23.49 7.11
CA ILE A 361 -2.34 22.46 6.91
C ILE A 361 -0.95 23.07 6.65
N ALA A 362 -0.86 24.22 5.97
CA ALA A 362 0.39 24.97 5.85
C ALA A 362 0.91 25.42 7.23
N ASP A 363 0.05 25.92 8.10
CA ASP A 363 0.43 26.30 9.45
C ASP A 363 0.82 25.08 10.32
N VAL A 364 0.24 23.91 10.08
CA VAL A 364 0.68 22.63 10.70
C VAL A 364 2.08 22.29 10.22
N TYR A 365 2.32 22.30 8.91
CA TYR A 365 3.62 22.01 8.30
C TYR A 365 4.71 22.95 8.83
N LEU A 366 4.42 24.25 8.95
CA LEU A 366 5.37 25.25 9.43
C LEU A 366 5.75 25.10 10.92
N ARG A 367 4.85 24.50 11.73
CA ARG A 367 5.17 24.19 13.13
C ARG A 367 6.03 22.95 13.31
N GLY A 368 5.98 22.03 12.34
CA GLY A 368 6.79 20.82 12.38
C GLY A 368 8.25 21.13 12.06
N GLU A 369 9.18 20.53 12.77
CA GLU A 369 10.62 20.62 12.47
C GLU A 369 11.09 19.41 11.64
N ARG A 370 10.63 18.21 12.03
CA ARG A 370 10.95 16.94 11.38
C ARG A 370 9.69 16.37 10.76
N VAL A 371 9.49 16.70 9.50
CA VAL A 371 8.29 16.33 8.76
C VAL A 371 8.56 15.15 7.85
N ILE A 372 7.72 14.13 7.90
CA ILE A 372 7.71 13.01 6.96
C ILE A 372 6.46 13.07 6.09
N ALA A 373 6.63 12.98 4.79
CA ALA A 373 5.54 12.75 3.85
C ALA A 373 5.57 11.31 3.35
N THR A 374 4.42 10.64 3.37
CA THR A 374 4.25 9.31 2.80
C THR A 374 3.05 9.29 1.87
N TRP A 375 3.08 8.44 0.86
CA TRP A 375 1.95 8.28 -0.06
C TRP A 375 1.77 6.84 -0.50
N GLY A 376 0.56 6.54 -0.93
CA GLY A 376 0.18 5.25 -1.47
C GLY A 376 -0.38 5.36 -2.88
N MET A 377 -1.10 4.30 -3.31
CA MET A 377 -1.66 4.18 -4.65
C MET A 377 -2.74 5.22 -4.95
N GLY A 378 -3.33 5.85 -3.94
CA GLY A 378 -4.23 6.99 -4.11
C GLY A 378 -3.55 8.20 -4.79
N ILE A 379 -2.21 8.28 -4.74
CA ILE A 379 -1.43 9.31 -5.44
C ILE A 379 -0.81 8.77 -6.73
N THR A 380 -0.34 7.52 -6.76
CA THR A 380 0.42 6.99 -7.90
C THR A 380 -0.44 6.59 -9.09
N GLN A 381 -1.71 6.25 -8.87
CA GLN A 381 -2.61 5.77 -9.93
C GLN A 381 -3.47 6.89 -10.51
N HIS A 382 -2.85 8.00 -10.86
CA HIS A 382 -3.46 9.16 -11.49
C HIS A 382 -2.69 9.57 -12.75
N LYS A 383 -3.41 10.22 -13.68
CA LYS A 383 -2.81 10.80 -14.88
C LYS A 383 -1.66 11.78 -14.57
N HIS A 384 -1.76 12.52 -13.46
CA HIS A 384 -0.79 13.54 -13.04
C HIS A 384 0.04 13.11 -11.82
N ALA A 385 0.16 11.80 -11.58
CA ALA A 385 0.84 11.24 -10.40
C ALA A 385 2.28 11.75 -10.23
N VAL A 386 3.07 11.76 -11.31
CA VAL A 386 4.47 12.24 -11.28
C VAL A 386 4.52 13.69 -10.77
N ALA A 387 3.73 14.59 -11.37
CA ALA A 387 3.71 16.00 -10.97
C ALA A 387 3.20 16.18 -9.52
N THR A 388 2.22 15.39 -9.08
CA THR A 388 1.71 15.42 -7.70
C THR A 388 2.81 15.03 -6.70
N ILE A 389 3.55 13.96 -6.98
CA ILE A 389 4.64 13.52 -6.11
C ILE A 389 5.77 14.55 -6.09
N GLN A 390 6.14 15.12 -7.24
CA GLN A 390 7.11 16.20 -7.29
C GLN A 390 6.67 17.42 -6.46
N MET A 391 5.38 17.75 -6.47
CA MET A 391 4.84 18.83 -5.65
C MET A 391 4.94 18.51 -4.14
N ILE A 392 4.69 17.26 -3.73
CA ILE A 392 4.89 16.81 -2.34
C ILE A 392 6.38 16.90 -1.97
N VAL A 393 7.27 16.45 -2.84
CA VAL A 393 8.72 16.53 -2.62
C VAL A 393 9.17 17.99 -2.51
N ASN A 394 8.70 18.87 -3.39
CA ASN A 394 9.01 20.29 -3.34
C ASN A 394 8.56 20.92 -2.00
N LEU A 395 7.39 20.55 -1.47
CA LEU A 395 6.98 20.98 -0.13
C LEU A 395 8.03 20.58 0.93
N MET A 396 8.54 19.34 0.88
CA MET A 396 9.54 18.87 1.84
C MET A 396 10.88 19.62 1.70
N LEU A 397 11.32 19.86 0.47
CA LEU A 397 12.60 20.54 0.19
C LEU A 397 12.61 22.00 0.63
N LEU A 398 11.45 22.68 0.72
CA LEU A 398 11.39 24.08 1.20
C LEU A 398 12.01 24.26 2.60
N ARG A 399 12.06 23.20 3.41
CA ARG A 399 12.59 23.23 4.77
C ARG A 399 13.60 22.13 5.05
N GLY A 400 14.25 21.61 3.99
CA GLY A 400 15.29 20.60 4.11
C GLY A 400 14.83 19.25 4.70
N ASN A 401 13.53 18.93 4.64
CA ASN A 401 13.00 17.66 5.14
C ASN A 401 13.31 16.53 4.16
N ILE A 402 14.54 16.05 4.18
CA ILE A 402 15.01 14.88 3.44
C ILE A 402 15.70 13.93 4.42
N GLY A 403 15.40 12.62 4.37
CA GLY A 403 15.93 11.60 5.27
C GLY A 403 17.10 10.83 4.69
#